data_444d9a9e684564f6c671c88a0c7db83e
#
_entry.id   444d9a9e684564f6c671c88a0c7db83e
#
_cell.length_a   1.000
_cell.length_b   1.000
_cell.length_c   1.000
_cell.angle_alpha   90.00
_cell.angle_beta   90.00
_cell.angle_gamma   90.00
#
_symmetry.space_group_name_H-M   'P 1'
#
loop_
_entity.id
_entity.type
_entity.pdbx_description
1 polymer ?
#
loop_
_entity_poly.entity_id
_entity_poly.type
_entity_poly.pdbx_seq_one_letter_code
_entity_poly.pdbx_strand_id
1 'polypeptide(L)'
;MTISIQGISVSRGIAIGQVHCIKRDQIDTPEYLIRKTQIDSEILRLDNAITNARKELRAIRDHIPSSTSINISEFINTHLLMLEDNALTEEPKRIIKDRLCNAEWALKLQRDALVNR
;
A
#
# COMPACT_ATOMS: atom_id res chain seq x y z
N MET A 1 7.11 -31.77 -25.71
CA MET A 1 5.92 -31.70 -24.83
C MET A 1 5.17 -30.41 -25.14
N THR A 2 3.93 -30.49 -25.51
CA THR A 2 3.09 -29.32 -25.82
C THR A 2 2.22 -29.02 -24.61
N ILE A 3 2.29 -27.78 -24.10
CA ILE A 3 1.44 -27.30 -23.02
C ILE A 3 0.40 -26.36 -23.64
N SER A 4 -0.88 -26.62 -23.43
CA SER A 4 -1.97 -25.74 -23.85
C SER A 4 -2.63 -25.11 -22.62
N ILE A 5 -2.69 -23.77 -22.60
CA ILE A 5 -3.32 -23.02 -21.53
C ILE A 5 -4.46 -22.21 -22.12
N GLN A 6 -5.66 -22.35 -21.57
CA GLN A 6 -6.79 -21.52 -21.97
C GLN A 6 -6.78 -20.20 -21.17
N GLY A 7 -7.04 -19.11 -21.85
CA GLY A 7 -7.12 -17.78 -21.28
C GLY A 7 -8.25 -16.96 -21.86
N ILE A 8 -8.47 -15.78 -21.30
CA ILE A 8 -9.44 -14.81 -21.78
C ILE A 8 -8.67 -13.67 -22.45
N SER A 9 -9.05 -13.36 -23.71
CA SER A 9 -8.45 -12.24 -24.43
C SER A 9 -8.92 -10.91 -23.86
N VAL A 10 -7.96 -10.04 -23.47
CA VAL A 10 -8.22 -8.71 -22.89
C VAL A 10 -7.72 -7.57 -23.79
N SER A 11 -6.91 -7.88 -24.81
CA SER A 11 -6.42 -6.93 -25.80
C SER A 11 -6.18 -7.62 -27.14
N ARG A 12 -6.12 -6.83 -28.21
CA ARG A 12 -5.79 -7.35 -29.56
C ARG A 12 -4.29 -7.30 -29.78
N GLY A 13 -3.78 -8.29 -30.47
CA GLY A 13 -2.38 -8.35 -30.90
C GLY A 13 -1.65 -9.60 -30.44
N ILE A 14 -0.40 -9.70 -30.84
CA ILE A 14 0.52 -10.78 -30.50
C ILE A 14 1.75 -10.15 -29.84
N ALA A 15 2.13 -10.66 -28.68
CA ALA A 15 3.34 -10.26 -27.98
C ALA A 15 4.11 -11.50 -27.54
N ILE A 16 5.44 -11.42 -27.61
CA ILE A 16 6.36 -12.45 -27.15
C ILE A 16 7.27 -11.83 -26.12
N GLY A 17 7.31 -12.41 -24.92
CA GLY A 17 8.13 -11.89 -23.83
C GLY A 17 8.10 -12.80 -22.60
N GLN A 18 8.76 -12.35 -21.55
CA GLN A 18 8.68 -13.03 -20.26
C GLN A 18 7.34 -12.72 -19.57
N VAL A 19 6.74 -13.75 -18.99
CA VAL A 19 5.50 -13.61 -18.23
C VAL A 19 5.79 -12.94 -16.90
N HIS A 20 5.07 -11.85 -16.61
CA HIS A 20 5.01 -11.24 -15.29
C HIS A 20 3.66 -11.53 -14.65
N CYS A 21 3.67 -12.31 -13.56
CA CYS A 21 2.45 -12.69 -12.85
C CYS A 21 2.17 -11.69 -11.74
N ILE A 22 1.05 -10.98 -11.84
CA ILE A 22 0.53 -10.13 -10.76
C ILE A 22 -0.52 -10.93 -10.01
N LYS A 23 -0.22 -11.27 -8.75
CA LYS A 23 -1.20 -11.89 -7.85
C LYS A 23 -1.87 -10.80 -7.04
N ARG A 24 -3.19 -10.82 -7.00
CA ARG A 24 -3.98 -10.00 -6.06
C ARG A 24 -4.12 -10.75 -4.74
N ASP A 25 -3.00 -11.11 -4.14
CA ASP A 25 -3.04 -11.72 -2.83
C ASP A 25 -3.46 -10.66 -1.81
N GLN A 26 -4.35 -11.03 -0.91
CA GLN A 26 -4.61 -10.20 0.26
C GLN A 26 -3.32 -10.14 1.07
N ILE A 27 -2.91 -8.92 1.41
CA ILE A 27 -1.76 -8.73 2.30
C ILE A 27 -2.12 -9.35 3.63
N ASP A 28 -1.38 -10.39 4.01
CA ASP A 28 -1.52 -10.99 5.32
C ASP A 28 -1.11 -9.97 6.37
N THR A 29 -2.06 -9.64 7.24
CA THR A 29 -1.87 -8.63 8.27
C THR A 29 -1.95 -9.31 9.63
N PRO A 30 -0.80 -9.63 10.25
CA PRO A 30 -0.80 -10.27 11.56
C PRO A 30 -1.40 -9.34 12.61
N GLU A 31 -2.16 -9.91 13.54
CA GLU A 31 -2.67 -9.25 14.73
C GLU A 31 -1.93 -9.75 15.95
N TYR A 32 -1.31 -8.85 16.70
CA TYR A 32 -0.74 -9.18 17.99
C TYR A 32 -0.82 -7.99 18.96
N LEU A 33 -0.84 -8.31 20.24
CA LEU A 33 -0.87 -7.33 21.31
C LEU A 33 0.55 -6.83 21.60
N ILE A 34 0.66 -5.54 21.91
CA ILE A 34 1.88 -4.91 22.38
C ILE A 34 1.75 -4.48 23.84
N ARG A 35 2.86 -4.31 24.52
CA ARG A 35 2.90 -3.75 25.88
C ARG A 35 2.79 -2.23 25.83
N LYS A 36 2.27 -1.62 26.90
CA LYS A 36 2.22 -0.15 27.02
C LYS A 36 3.58 0.53 26.81
N THR A 37 4.66 -0.13 27.24
CA THR A 37 6.04 0.34 27.05
C THR A 37 6.51 0.29 25.60
N GLN A 38 5.80 -0.39 24.71
CA GLN A 38 6.13 -0.55 23.29
C GLN A 38 5.34 0.40 22.38
N ILE A 39 4.41 1.18 22.94
CA ILE A 39 3.56 2.09 22.15
C ILE A 39 4.39 3.07 21.34
N ASP A 40 5.36 3.73 21.96
CA ASP A 40 6.17 4.75 21.29
C ASP A 40 7.04 4.15 20.18
N SER A 41 7.61 2.96 20.41
CA SER A 41 8.39 2.26 19.39
C SER A 41 7.52 1.79 18.21
N GLU A 42 6.29 1.38 18.48
CA GLU A 42 5.35 0.95 17.45
C GLU A 42 4.85 2.13 16.60
N ILE A 43 4.58 3.27 17.23
CA ILE A 43 4.24 4.51 16.55
C ILE A 43 5.40 4.99 15.68
N LEU A 44 6.63 4.95 16.19
CA LEU A 44 7.81 5.29 15.42
C LEU A 44 7.98 4.37 14.20
N ARG A 45 7.70 3.09 14.36
CA ARG A 45 7.74 2.11 13.27
C ARG A 45 6.72 2.45 12.19
N LEU A 46 5.51 2.85 12.56
CA LEU A 46 4.48 3.33 11.63
C LEU A 46 4.92 4.60 10.90
N ASP A 47 5.42 5.60 11.61
CA ASP A 47 5.88 6.86 11.03
C ASP A 47 7.02 6.64 10.03
N ASN A 48 7.96 5.78 10.36
CA ASN A 48 9.06 5.41 9.47
C ASN A 48 8.55 4.70 8.20
N ALA A 49 7.57 3.80 8.34
CA ALA A 49 6.97 3.11 7.21
C ALA A 49 6.25 4.08 6.26
N ILE A 50 5.47 5.03 6.80
CA ILE A 50 4.79 6.07 6.01
C ILE A 50 5.81 6.97 5.31
N THR A 51 6.87 7.38 6.02
CA THR A 51 7.94 8.21 5.45
C THR A 51 8.65 7.50 4.31
N ASN A 52 8.97 6.22 4.47
CA ASN A 52 9.58 5.41 3.43
C ASN A 52 8.67 5.23 2.22
N ALA A 53 7.39 4.95 2.44
CA ALA A 53 6.41 4.83 1.35
C ALA A 53 6.28 6.14 0.54
N ARG A 54 6.25 7.29 1.21
CA ARG A 54 6.27 8.60 0.54
C ARG A 54 7.53 8.80 -0.30
N LYS A 55 8.69 8.43 0.25
CA LYS A 55 9.97 8.53 -0.45
C LYS A 55 10.01 7.65 -1.70
N GLU A 56 9.54 6.42 -1.59
CA GLU A 56 9.46 5.49 -2.72
C GLU A 56 8.51 5.99 -3.81
N LEU A 57 7.32 6.47 -3.44
CA LEU A 57 6.36 7.03 -4.40
C LEU A 57 6.90 8.27 -5.12
N ARG A 58 7.60 9.16 -4.41
CA ARG A 58 8.26 10.30 -5.03
C ARG A 58 9.35 9.87 -6.01
N ALA A 59 10.16 8.89 -5.64
CA ALA A 59 11.18 8.35 -6.52
C ALA A 59 10.58 7.74 -7.79
N ILE A 60 9.49 6.97 -7.67
CA ILE A 60 8.77 6.42 -8.82
C ILE A 60 8.24 7.54 -9.71
N ARG A 61 7.58 8.55 -9.13
CA ARG A 61 7.07 9.70 -9.88
C ARG A 61 8.16 10.41 -10.67
N ASP A 62 9.32 10.64 -10.06
CA ASP A 62 10.43 11.39 -10.66
C ASP A 62 11.13 10.58 -11.77
N HIS A 63 10.95 9.27 -11.83
CA HIS A 63 11.47 8.39 -12.88
C HIS A 63 10.49 8.16 -14.05
N ILE A 64 9.28 8.71 -13.99
CA ILE A 64 8.31 8.58 -15.07
C ILE A 64 8.74 9.47 -16.24
N PRO A 65 8.91 8.90 -17.46
CA PRO A 65 9.25 9.69 -18.63
C PRO A 65 8.17 10.71 -18.96
N SER A 66 8.57 11.90 -19.39
CA SER A 66 7.64 12.97 -19.80
C SER A 66 6.73 12.59 -20.98
N SER A 67 7.11 11.56 -21.72
CA SER A 67 6.32 10.99 -22.84
C SER A 67 5.22 10.04 -22.40
N THR A 68 5.21 9.65 -21.11
CA THR A 68 4.18 8.77 -20.57
C THR A 68 2.89 9.55 -20.33
N SER A 69 1.74 8.93 -20.52
CA SER A 69 0.44 9.60 -20.34
C SER A 69 0.37 10.31 -18.98
N ILE A 70 -0.09 11.53 -18.99
CA ILE A 70 -0.16 12.49 -17.87
C ILE A 70 -0.79 11.90 -16.60
N ASN A 71 -1.65 10.91 -16.75
CA ASN A 71 -2.45 10.35 -15.66
C ASN A 71 -1.67 9.58 -14.59
N ILE A 72 -0.48 9.05 -14.90
CA ILE A 72 0.28 8.24 -13.91
C ILE A 72 0.89 9.12 -12.82
N SER A 73 1.45 10.26 -13.18
CA SER A 73 2.03 11.20 -12.19
C SER A 73 0.95 11.76 -11.27
N GLU A 74 -0.23 12.08 -11.79
CA GLU A 74 -1.36 12.57 -11.00
C GLU A 74 -1.91 11.48 -10.07
N PHE A 75 -1.94 10.24 -10.53
CA PHE A 75 -2.32 9.10 -9.71
C PHE A 75 -1.36 8.93 -8.52
N ILE A 76 -0.05 9.03 -8.74
CA ILE A 76 0.94 8.96 -7.65
C ILE A 76 0.81 10.17 -6.71
N ASN A 77 0.56 11.37 -7.22
CA ASN A 77 0.34 12.55 -6.39
C ASN A 77 -0.88 12.38 -5.49
N THR A 78 -1.95 11.78 -5.98
CA THR A 78 -3.13 11.45 -5.17
C THR A 78 -2.77 10.51 -4.03
N HIS A 79 -1.97 9.48 -4.27
CA HIS A 79 -1.52 8.56 -3.22
C HIS A 79 -0.61 9.25 -2.21
N LEU A 80 0.25 10.18 -2.65
CA LEU A 80 1.07 10.99 -1.73
C LEU A 80 0.20 11.84 -0.81
N LEU A 81 -0.87 12.47 -1.33
CA LEU A 81 -1.83 13.21 -0.52
C LEU A 81 -2.55 12.32 0.49
N MET A 82 -2.94 11.11 0.09
CA MET A 82 -3.55 10.14 1.01
C MET A 82 -2.61 9.78 2.16
N LEU A 83 -1.31 9.65 1.91
CA LEU A 83 -0.32 9.37 2.95
C LEU A 83 -0.03 10.58 3.86
N GLU A 84 -0.56 11.76 3.55
CA GLU A 84 -0.49 12.96 4.38
C GLU A 84 -1.78 13.17 5.20
N ASP A 85 -2.83 12.43 4.89
CA ASP A 85 -4.13 12.55 5.57
C ASP A 85 -4.04 12.01 7.02
N ASN A 86 -4.62 12.74 7.94
CA ASN A 86 -4.71 12.34 9.35
C ASN A 86 -5.43 11.00 9.55
N ALA A 87 -6.33 10.66 8.65
CA ALA A 87 -7.01 9.36 8.68
C ALA A 87 -6.03 8.17 8.54
N LEU A 88 -4.90 8.37 7.88
CA LEU A 88 -3.88 7.34 7.71
C LEU A 88 -2.63 7.57 8.58
N THR A 89 -2.41 8.78 9.08
CA THR A 89 -1.25 9.11 9.90
C THR A 89 -1.55 9.13 11.39
N GLU A 90 -2.62 9.79 11.83
CA GLU A 90 -2.93 9.99 13.26
C GLU A 90 -3.93 8.97 13.82
N GLU A 91 -4.96 8.61 13.06
CA GLU A 91 -5.96 7.65 13.55
C GLU A 91 -5.39 6.26 13.85
N PRO A 92 -4.50 5.67 13.03
CA PRO A 92 -3.84 4.42 13.40
C PRO A 92 -3.00 4.51 14.68
N LYS A 93 -2.35 5.65 14.93
CA LYS A 93 -1.62 5.87 16.20
C LYS A 93 -2.53 5.85 17.41
N ARG A 94 -3.73 6.45 17.27
CA ARG A 94 -4.76 6.39 18.31
C ARG A 94 -5.21 4.95 18.56
N ILE A 95 -5.44 4.18 17.51
CA ILE A 95 -5.83 2.76 17.63
C ILE A 95 -4.73 1.95 18.32
N ILE A 96 -3.45 2.18 18.01
CA ILE A 96 -2.33 1.53 18.68
C ILE A 96 -2.36 1.79 20.20
N LYS A 97 -2.60 3.05 20.60
CA LYS A 97 -2.66 3.43 22.01
C LYS A 97 -3.87 2.83 22.73
N ASP A 98 -5.03 2.87 22.09
CA ASP A 98 -6.29 2.47 22.70
C ASP A 98 -6.43 0.94 22.79
N ARG A 99 -5.98 0.23 21.76
CA ARG A 99 -6.14 -1.22 21.65
C ARG A 99 -4.89 -2.02 21.97
N LEU A 100 -3.74 -1.36 22.17
CA LEU A 100 -2.45 -2.02 22.40
C LEU A 100 -2.16 -3.08 21.34
N CYS A 101 -2.36 -2.74 20.08
CA CYS A 101 -2.12 -3.60 18.94
C CYS A 101 -0.96 -3.10 18.06
N ASN A 102 -0.44 -3.98 17.22
CA ASN A 102 0.62 -3.64 16.28
C ASN A 102 0.15 -2.66 15.20
N ALA A 103 1.08 -1.98 14.57
CA ALA A 103 0.84 -0.92 13.59
C ALA A 103 0.09 -1.42 12.35
N GLU A 104 0.45 -2.60 11.83
CA GLU A 104 -0.21 -3.20 10.66
C GLU A 104 -1.68 -3.47 10.93
N TRP A 105 -2.01 -3.99 12.11
CA TRP A 105 -3.39 -4.25 12.49
C TRP A 105 -4.18 -2.97 12.69
N ALA A 106 -3.59 -1.96 13.33
CA ALA A 106 -4.20 -0.64 13.51
C ALA A 106 -4.51 0.02 12.16
N LEU A 107 -3.59 -0.05 11.20
CA LEU A 107 -3.79 0.48 9.86
C LEU A 107 -4.89 -0.28 9.10
N LYS A 108 -4.95 -1.61 9.24
CA LYS A 108 -6.01 -2.43 8.67
C LYS A 108 -7.38 -2.06 9.22
N LEU A 109 -7.51 -1.91 10.54
CA LEU A 109 -8.76 -1.50 11.18
C LEU A 109 -9.23 -0.14 10.67
N GLN A 110 -8.32 0.81 10.53
CA GLN A 110 -8.64 2.13 10.00
C GLN A 110 -9.06 2.07 8.53
N ARG A 111 -8.35 1.29 7.70
CA ARG A 111 -8.74 1.07 6.30
C ARG A 111 -10.16 0.51 6.21
N ASP A 112 -10.46 -0.51 6.99
CA ASP A 112 -11.77 -1.17 6.96
C ASP A 112 -12.88 -0.22 7.42
N ALA A 113 -12.60 0.66 8.39
CA ALA A 113 -13.52 1.71 8.82
C ALA A 113 -13.78 2.76 7.73
N LEU A 114 -12.78 3.07 6.89
CA LEU A 114 -12.93 4.03 5.79
C LEU A 114 -13.69 3.43 4.60
N VAL A 115 -13.47 2.15 4.30
CA VAL A 115 -14.09 1.46 3.16
C VAL A 115 -15.56 1.10 3.43
N ASN A 116 -15.94 0.84 4.69
CA ASN A 116 -17.30 0.43 5.07
C ASN A 116 -18.20 1.61 5.47
N ARG A 117 -17.87 2.83 5.07
CA ARG A 117 -18.72 4.03 5.27
C ARG A 117 -19.74 4.22 4.18
#